data_4600a3fc8d7b6f1e90d32f72d6b85f41
#
_entry.id   4600a3fc8d7b6f1e90d32f72d6b85f41
#
_cell.length_a   1.000
_cell.length_b   1.000
_cell.length_c   1.000
_cell.angle_alpha   90.00
_cell.angle_beta   90.00
_cell.angle_gamma   90.00
#
_symmetry.space_group_name_H-M   'P 1'
#
loop_
_entity.id
_entity.type
_entity.pdbx_description
1 polymer ?
#
loop_
_entity_poly.entity_id
_entity_poly.type
_entity_poly.pdbx_seq_one_letter_code
_entity_poly.pdbx_strand_id
1 'polypeptide(L)'
;MTMMRLRREDPRVVGSFRLHRRLGAGGMGVVYLGSDRKGQRVALKVIRPDLAEDQEFRSRFAREVSAARRIRGGCTARLVAADLEAERPWFATQYVPGPSLHDKVAEEGPLTAAEVASVGAALSEGLVAVHEAGVVHRDLKPSNILLSPKGPRIIDFGIAWATGASTLTHVGTAVGSPGFLAPEQVRGAAVTPATDVFALGATLSYAATGDSPFGHGSSEVMLYRVVHEEAHLRGVPDALAPLVRACLAKDPEDAPEHAPALAAAQGDRRARDA
;
A
#
# COMPACT_ATOMS: atom_id res chain seq x y z
N MET A 1 -1.17 3.47 14.38
CA MET A 1 -2.52 3.90 13.89
C MET A 1 -3.41 4.29 15.07
N THR A 2 -3.74 5.57 15.25
CA THR A 2 -4.56 6.04 16.37
C THR A 2 -6.04 5.76 16.11
N MET A 3 -6.63 4.83 16.86
CA MET A 3 -8.05 4.51 16.76
C MET A 3 -8.91 5.63 17.33
N MET A 4 -9.75 6.26 16.51
CA MET A 4 -10.64 7.34 16.90
C MET A 4 -12.04 6.81 17.25
N ARG A 5 -12.77 7.54 18.11
CA ARG A 5 -14.18 7.24 18.39
C ARG A 5 -15.03 7.48 17.14
N LEU A 6 -16.11 6.70 17.00
CA LEU A 6 -17.13 6.98 15.99
C LEU A 6 -17.75 8.36 16.23
N ARG A 7 -17.92 9.14 15.18
CA ARG A 7 -18.62 10.43 15.21
C ARG A 7 -20.14 10.21 15.21
N ARG A 8 -20.90 11.29 15.39
CA ARG A 8 -22.38 11.23 15.39
C ARG A 8 -22.92 10.80 14.03
N GLU A 9 -22.31 11.27 12.96
CA GLU A 9 -22.65 11.00 11.56
C GLU A 9 -22.20 9.63 11.06
N ASP A 10 -21.35 8.92 11.81
CA ASP A 10 -20.86 7.60 11.40
C ASP A 10 -21.94 6.53 11.54
N PRO A 11 -22.04 5.62 10.56
CA PRO A 11 -22.94 4.49 10.67
C PRO A 11 -22.52 3.59 11.85
N ARG A 12 -23.50 2.98 12.52
CA ARG A 12 -23.23 1.99 13.58
C ARG A 12 -23.14 0.58 13.04
N VAL A 13 -23.79 0.34 11.90
CA VAL A 13 -23.83 -0.94 11.19
C VAL A 13 -23.66 -0.67 9.69
N VAL A 14 -22.86 -1.49 9.02
CA VAL A 14 -22.73 -1.51 7.57
C VAL A 14 -22.75 -2.96 7.11
N GLY A 15 -23.71 -3.31 6.27
CA GLY A 15 -23.99 -4.70 5.94
C GLY A 15 -24.28 -5.53 7.19
N SER A 16 -23.54 -6.60 7.40
CA SER A 16 -23.64 -7.45 8.59
C SER A 16 -22.65 -7.09 9.70
N PHE A 17 -21.86 -6.01 9.54
CA PHE A 17 -20.79 -5.63 10.45
C PHE A 17 -21.23 -4.51 11.39
N ARG A 18 -20.98 -4.68 12.69
CA ARG A 18 -21.08 -3.62 13.69
C ARG A 18 -19.77 -2.83 13.73
N LEU A 19 -19.86 -1.50 13.63
CA LEU A 19 -18.69 -0.60 13.65
C LEU A 19 -18.37 -0.18 15.09
N HIS A 20 -17.08 -0.09 15.40
CA HIS A 20 -16.58 0.20 16.76
C HIS A 20 -15.76 1.46 16.84
N ARG A 21 -14.86 1.70 15.87
CA ARG A 21 -13.90 2.81 15.84
C ARG A 21 -13.66 3.25 14.41
N ARG A 22 -13.19 4.48 14.23
CA ARG A 22 -12.53 4.90 12.98
C ARG A 22 -11.07 4.50 13.02
N LEU A 23 -10.57 3.87 11.96
CA LEU A 23 -9.15 3.58 11.74
C LEU A 23 -8.48 4.68 10.93
N GLY A 24 -9.22 5.34 10.03
CA GLY A 24 -8.71 6.41 9.20
C GLY A 24 -9.78 7.00 8.30
N ALA A 25 -9.42 8.10 7.64
CA ALA A 25 -10.22 8.73 6.58
C ALA A 25 -9.27 9.24 5.49
N GLY A 26 -9.70 9.19 4.25
CA GLY A 26 -8.94 9.66 3.10
C GLY A 26 -9.85 10.10 1.95
N GLY A 27 -9.24 10.41 0.81
CA GLY A 27 -9.95 10.93 -0.36
C GLY A 27 -11.10 10.05 -0.86
N MET A 28 -11.07 8.74 -0.61
CA MET A 28 -12.09 7.81 -1.09
C MET A 28 -13.16 7.46 -0.07
N GLY A 29 -12.92 7.68 1.21
CA GLY A 29 -13.87 7.29 2.23
C GLY A 29 -13.27 7.15 3.61
N VAL A 30 -14.02 6.48 4.46
CA VAL A 30 -13.66 6.27 5.87
C VAL A 30 -13.46 4.78 6.12
N VAL A 31 -12.39 4.45 6.83
CA VAL A 31 -12.08 3.07 7.25
C VAL A 31 -12.46 2.90 8.72
N TYR A 32 -13.21 1.87 9.00
CA TYR A 32 -13.71 1.53 10.34
C TYR A 32 -13.17 0.19 10.82
N LEU A 33 -12.90 0.09 12.11
CA LEU A 33 -12.84 -1.20 12.79
C LEU A 33 -14.26 -1.67 13.02
N GLY A 34 -14.59 -2.82 12.48
CA GLY A 34 -15.87 -3.48 12.69
C GLY A 34 -15.71 -4.94 13.13
N SER A 35 -16.82 -5.58 13.44
CA SER A 35 -16.88 -7.03 13.66
C SER A 35 -18.17 -7.63 13.11
N ASP A 36 -18.09 -8.88 12.67
CA ASP A 36 -19.24 -9.68 12.31
C ASP A 36 -20.00 -10.20 13.57
N ARG A 37 -21.06 -10.96 13.35
CA ARG A 37 -21.87 -11.57 14.43
C ARG A 37 -21.10 -12.59 15.28
N LYS A 38 -20.00 -13.15 14.76
CA LYS A 38 -19.11 -14.09 15.46
C LYS A 38 -17.99 -13.40 16.21
N GLY A 39 -17.91 -12.03 16.14
CA GLY A 39 -16.86 -11.25 16.76
C GLY A 39 -15.58 -11.17 15.93
N GLN A 40 -15.56 -11.69 14.69
CA GLN A 40 -14.39 -11.58 13.81
C GLN A 40 -14.20 -10.12 13.41
N ARG A 41 -13.02 -9.58 13.69
CA ARG A 41 -12.68 -8.18 13.39
C ARG A 41 -12.36 -7.97 11.92
N VAL A 42 -12.82 -6.84 11.39
CA VAL A 42 -12.58 -6.39 10.02
C VAL A 42 -12.15 -4.93 9.99
N ALA A 43 -11.37 -4.56 8.99
CA ALA A 43 -11.21 -3.18 8.54
C ALA A 43 -12.20 -2.95 7.39
N LEU A 44 -13.20 -2.08 7.60
CA LEU A 44 -14.29 -1.86 6.67
C LEU A 44 -14.21 -0.43 6.12
N LYS A 45 -14.03 -0.32 4.80
CA LYS A 45 -13.97 0.95 4.08
C LYS A 45 -15.32 1.25 3.44
N VAL A 46 -15.88 2.40 3.78
CA VAL A 46 -17.12 2.93 3.18
C VAL A 46 -16.74 4.07 2.24
N ILE A 47 -17.19 3.96 0.99
CA ILE A 47 -16.89 4.93 -0.07
C ILE A 47 -17.65 6.23 0.18
N ARG A 48 -17.05 7.37 -0.21
CA ARG A 48 -17.68 8.68 -0.13
C ARG A 48 -18.89 8.79 -1.07
N PRO A 49 -19.93 9.58 -0.70
CA PRO A 49 -21.12 9.73 -1.53
C PRO A 49 -20.83 10.23 -2.93
N ASP A 50 -19.97 11.25 -3.08
CA ASP A 50 -19.61 11.84 -4.37
C ASP A 50 -18.98 10.83 -5.35
N LEU A 51 -18.14 9.92 -4.86
CA LEU A 51 -17.59 8.83 -5.66
C LEU A 51 -18.60 7.70 -5.89
N ALA A 52 -19.51 7.49 -4.94
CA ALA A 52 -20.56 6.49 -5.07
C ALA A 52 -21.60 6.84 -6.16
N GLU A 53 -21.77 8.11 -6.49
CA GLU A 53 -22.65 8.60 -7.57
C GLU A 53 -22.01 8.49 -8.96
N ASP A 54 -20.68 8.38 -9.05
CA ASP A 54 -19.93 8.23 -10.30
C ASP A 54 -20.01 6.79 -10.83
N GLN A 55 -20.73 6.60 -11.95
CA GLN A 55 -20.93 5.29 -12.56
C GLN A 55 -19.63 4.67 -13.09
N GLU A 56 -18.71 5.49 -13.58
CA GLU A 56 -17.41 5.01 -14.07
C GLU A 56 -16.54 4.53 -12.90
N PHE A 57 -16.53 5.27 -11.78
CA PHE A 57 -15.92 4.86 -10.55
C PHE A 57 -16.49 3.52 -10.07
N ARG A 58 -17.83 3.38 -9.99
CA ARG A 58 -18.47 2.13 -9.53
C ARG A 58 -18.07 0.92 -10.38
N SER A 59 -18.05 1.08 -11.70
CA SER A 59 -17.65 0.01 -12.63
C SER A 59 -16.20 -0.42 -12.43
N ARG A 60 -15.28 0.52 -12.26
CA ARG A 60 -13.86 0.23 -11.99
C ARG A 60 -13.68 -0.40 -10.62
N PHE A 61 -14.30 0.18 -9.60
CA PHE A 61 -14.28 -0.31 -8.24
C PHE A 61 -14.78 -1.76 -8.14
N ALA A 62 -15.87 -2.10 -8.84
CA ALA A 62 -16.40 -3.45 -8.89
C ALA A 62 -15.40 -4.46 -9.48
N ARG A 63 -14.71 -4.09 -10.58
CA ARG A 63 -13.69 -4.93 -11.19
C ARG A 63 -12.49 -5.16 -10.26
N GLU A 64 -12.02 -4.12 -9.59
CA GLU A 64 -10.89 -4.21 -8.66
C GLU A 64 -11.22 -5.03 -7.41
N VAL A 65 -12.40 -4.83 -6.81
CA VAL A 65 -12.86 -5.67 -5.69
C VAL A 65 -13.00 -7.14 -6.11
N SER A 66 -13.53 -7.39 -7.32
CA SER A 66 -13.62 -8.75 -7.86
C SER A 66 -12.24 -9.40 -8.04
N ALA A 67 -11.25 -8.63 -8.52
CA ALA A 67 -9.88 -9.10 -8.65
C ALA A 67 -9.24 -9.36 -7.27
N ALA A 68 -9.42 -8.45 -6.31
CA ALA A 68 -8.91 -8.59 -4.95
C ALA A 68 -9.43 -9.84 -4.22
N ARG A 69 -10.61 -10.34 -4.58
CA ARG A 69 -11.14 -11.63 -4.06
C ARG A 69 -10.27 -12.83 -4.42
N ARG A 70 -9.49 -12.75 -5.49
CA ARG A 70 -8.60 -13.84 -5.95
C ARG A 70 -7.23 -13.83 -5.27
N ILE A 71 -6.84 -12.73 -4.62
CA ILE A 71 -5.55 -12.64 -3.95
C ILE A 71 -5.46 -13.72 -2.87
N ARG A 72 -4.42 -14.54 -2.95
CA ARG A 72 -4.10 -15.58 -1.99
C ARG A 72 -2.65 -15.37 -1.53
N GLY A 73 -2.47 -15.02 -0.28
CA GLY A 73 -1.12 -14.82 0.27
C GLY A 73 -1.15 -14.50 1.75
N GLY A 74 -0.12 -14.97 2.46
CA GLY A 74 0.05 -14.73 3.88
C GLY A 74 0.41 -13.28 4.21
N CYS A 75 0.99 -12.55 3.26
CA CYS A 75 1.50 -11.19 3.44
C CYS A 75 0.51 -10.10 3.01
N THR A 76 -0.75 -10.43 2.80
CA THR A 76 -1.82 -9.49 2.42
C THR A 76 -3.02 -9.56 3.37
N ALA A 77 -3.74 -8.46 3.53
CA ALA A 77 -5.01 -8.43 4.25
C ALA A 77 -6.13 -8.95 3.33
N ARG A 78 -6.63 -10.15 3.60
CA ARG A 78 -7.63 -10.83 2.75
C ARG A 78 -8.96 -10.08 2.76
N LEU A 79 -9.58 -9.92 1.56
CA LEU A 79 -10.94 -9.44 1.43
C LEU A 79 -11.93 -10.44 2.07
N VAL A 80 -12.79 -9.94 2.94
CA VAL A 80 -13.79 -10.73 3.70
C VAL A 80 -15.16 -10.62 3.05
N ALA A 81 -15.61 -9.39 2.75
CA ALA A 81 -16.92 -9.10 2.18
C ALA A 81 -16.88 -7.77 1.42
N ALA A 82 -17.83 -7.58 0.52
CA ALA A 82 -18.08 -6.30 -0.14
C ALA A 82 -19.53 -6.23 -0.60
N ASP A 83 -20.10 -5.03 -0.60
CA ASP A 83 -21.37 -4.72 -1.22
C ASP A 83 -21.16 -3.51 -2.15
N LEU A 84 -21.21 -3.76 -3.44
CA LEU A 84 -20.92 -2.80 -4.50
C LEU A 84 -22.19 -2.11 -5.01
N GLU A 85 -23.36 -2.71 -4.71
CA GLU A 85 -24.68 -2.20 -5.11
C GLU A 85 -25.31 -1.31 -4.03
N ALA A 86 -24.73 -1.30 -2.82
CA ALA A 86 -25.19 -0.41 -1.75
C ALA A 86 -25.19 1.07 -2.23
N GLU A 87 -26.08 1.87 -1.67
CA GLU A 87 -26.11 3.33 -1.90
C GLU A 87 -24.70 3.93 -1.69
N ARG A 88 -24.03 3.51 -0.62
CA ARG A 88 -22.61 3.77 -0.38
C ARG A 88 -21.84 2.44 -0.44
N PRO A 89 -21.17 2.15 -1.57
CA PRO A 89 -20.38 0.94 -1.72
C PRO A 89 -19.36 0.79 -0.59
N TRP A 90 -19.11 -0.44 -0.17
CA TRP A 90 -18.15 -0.73 0.87
C TRP A 90 -17.47 -2.07 0.65
N PHE A 91 -16.31 -2.24 1.24
CA PHE A 91 -15.64 -3.53 1.36
C PHE A 91 -15.01 -3.69 2.73
N ALA A 92 -14.84 -4.93 3.15
CA ALA A 92 -14.23 -5.30 4.42
C ALA A 92 -13.07 -6.26 4.16
N THR A 93 -11.92 -5.97 4.75
CA THR A 93 -10.76 -6.86 4.79
C THR A 93 -10.55 -7.39 6.20
N GLN A 94 -9.78 -8.45 6.31
CA GLN A 94 -9.32 -8.93 7.60
C GLN A 94 -8.63 -7.80 8.36
N TYR A 95 -9.02 -7.56 9.61
CA TYR A 95 -8.31 -6.61 10.46
C TYR A 95 -6.93 -7.15 10.82
N VAL A 96 -5.92 -6.34 10.58
CA VAL A 96 -4.52 -6.63 10.91
C VAL A 96 -4.11 -5.76 12.10
N PRO A 97 -3.81 -6.33 13.26
CA PRO A 97 -3.33 -5.56 14.41
C PRO A 97 -1.84 -5.23 14.24
N GLY A 98 -1.43 -4.05 14.66
CA GLY A 98 -0.04 -3.58 14.66
C GLY A 98 0.09 -2.16 14.18
N PRO A 99 1.25 -1.51 14.40
CA PRO A 99 1.56 -0.20 13.84
C PRO A 99 1.78 -0.32 12.33
N SER A 100 1.62 0.79 11.61
CA SER A 100 2.13 0.85 10.24
C SER A 100 3.67 0.94 10.25
N LEU A 101 4.30 0.56 9.14
CA LEU A 101 5.74 0.76 8.95
C LEU A 101 6.12 2.24 9.09
N HIS A 102 5.23 3.14 8.64
CA HIS A 102 5.40 4.57 8.83
C HIS A 102 5.42 4.96 10.32
N ASP A 103 4.42 4.52 11.10
CA ASP A 103 4.35 4.83 12.54
C ASP A 103 5.59 4.26 13.28
N LYS A 104 5.98 3.02 12.95
CA LYS A 104 7.16 2.36 13.54
C LYS A 104 8.44 3.19 13.31
N VAL A 105 8.70 3.58 12.05
CA VAL A 105 9.89 4.37 11.71
C VAL A 105 9.84 5.77 12.32
N ALA A 106 8.66 6.40 12.34
CA ALA A 106 8.50 7.74 12.93
C ALA A 106 8.68 7.75 14.45
N GLU A 107 8.27 6.69 15.14
CA GLU A 107 8.32 6.60 16.61
C GLU A 107 9.66 6.05 17.13
N GLU A 108 10.24 5.08 16.41
CA GLU A 108 11.40 4.33 16.90
C GLU A 108 12.68 4.53 16.04
N GLY A 109 12.56 5.26 14.91
CA GLY A 109 13.65 5.47 13.97
C GLY A 109 13.75 4.39 12.89
N PRO A 110 14.76 4.49 12.00
CA PRO A 110 15.00 3.56 10.91
C PRO A 110 15.17 2.12 11.39
N LEU A 111 14.74 1.19 10.57
CA LEU A 111 14.89 -0.25 10.83
C LEU A 111 16.35 -0.71 10.59
N THR A 112 16.76 -1.74 11.30
CA THR A 112 18.04 -2.42 11.04
C THR A 112 18.04 -3.10 9.66
N ALA A 113 19.23 -3.37 9.11
CA ALA A 113 19.39 -4.06 7.82
C ALA A 113 18.63 -5.41 7.78
N ALA A 114 18.64 -6.16 8.89
CA ALA A 114 17.93 -7.44 8.98
C ALA A 114 16.41 -7.27 8.98
N GLU A 115 15.89 -6.24 9.66
CA GLU A 115 14.46 -5.93 9.65
C GLU A 115 14.00 -5.45 8.27
N VAL A 116 14.78 -4.56 7.61
CA VAL A 116 14.49 -4.10 6.24
C VAL A 116 14.45 -5.29 5.28
N ALA A 117 15.40 -6.20 5.35
CA ALA A 117 15.43 -7.40 4.52
C ALA A 117 14.21 -8.30 4.79
N SER A 118 13.83 -8.48 6.06
CA SER A 118 12.65 -9.27 6.44
C SER A 118 11.34 -8.65 5.94
N VAL A 119 11.18 -7.34 6.10
CA VAL A 119 10.04 -6.59 5.55
C VAL A 119 10.01 -6.72 4.04
N GLY A 120 11.14 -6.49 3.38
CA GLY A 120 11.25 -6.57 1.93
C GLY A 120 10.85 -7.94 1.37
N ALA A 121 11.31 -9.04 1.99
CA ALA A 121 10.96 -10.39 1.58
C ALA A 121 9.44 -10.64 1.70
N ALA A 122 8.83 -10.25 2.82
CA ALA A 122 7.39 -10.40 3.02
C ALA A 122 6.56 -9.57 2.05
N LEU A 123 6.99 -8.33 1.75
CA LEU A 123 6.31 -7.47 0.78
C LEU A 123 6.43 -8.01 -0.64
N SER A 124 7.60 -8.54 -1.02
CA SER A 124 7.81 -9.19 -2.32
C SER A 124 6.88 -10.39 -2.51
N GLU A 125 6.79 -11.28 -1.51
CA GLU A 125 5.84 -12.40 -1.52
C GLU A 125 4.39 -11.90 -1.65
N GLY A 126 4.04 -10.85 -0.90
CA GLY A 126 2.71 -10.24 -0.97
C GLY A 126 2.39 -9.67 -2.35
N LEU A 127 3.34 -8.97 -2.99
CA LEU A 127 3.18 -8.40 -4.33
C LEU A 127 3.05 -9.48 -5.41
N VAL A 128 3.82 -10.57 -5.32
CA VAL A 128 3.65 -11.71 -6.24
C VAL A 128 2.20 -12.21 -6.19
N ALA A 129 1.64 -12.44 -5.00
CA ALA A 129 0.26 -12.90 -4.86
C ALA A 129 -0.78 -11.89 -5.41
N VAL A 130 -0.49 -10.59 -5.31
CA VAL A 130 -1.32 -9.51 -5.88
C VAL A 130 -1.27 -9.55 -7.40
N HIS A 131 -0.06 -9.63 -7.98
CA HIS A 131 0.16 -9.63 -9.43
C HIS A 131 -0.38 -10.90 -10.09
N GLU A 132 -0.23 -12.08 -9.49
CA GLU A 132 -0.84 -13.33 -9.94
C GLU A 132 -2.37 -13.28 -10.00
N ALA A 133 -3.00 -12.47 -9.14
CA ALA A 133 -4.43 -12.23 -9.19
C ALA A 133 -4.85 -11.25 -10.31
N GLY A 134 -3.88 -10.72 -11.08
CA GLY A 134 -4.10 -9.71 -12.12
C GLY A 134 -4.38 -8.31 -11.55
N VAL A 135 -3.86 -8.02 -10.36
CA VAL A 135 -3.99 -6.72 -9.67
C VAL A 135 -2.63 -6.04 -9.62
N VAL A 136 -2.60 -4.72 -9.78
CA VAL A 136 -1.48 -3.86 -9.42
C VAL A 136 -1.90 -3.05 -8.20
N HIS A 137 -1.06 -2.97 -7.17
CA HIS A 137 -1.40 -2.31 -5.90
C HIS A 137 -1.50 -0.80 -6.05
N ARG A 138 -0.61 -0.16 -6.80
CA ARG A 138 -0.57 1.27 -7.19
C ARG A 138 -0.37 2.29 -6.06
N ASP A 139 -0.51 1.91 -4.81
CA ASP A 139 -0.38 2.79 -3.63
C ASP A 139 0.41 2.09 -2.51
N LEU A 140 1.44 1.31 -2.86
CA LEU A 140 2.32 0.72 -1.87
C LEU A 140 3.17 1.82 -1.23
N LYS A 141 3.08 1.93 0.09
CA LYS A 141 3.82 2.92 0.89
C LYS A 141 3.87 2.50 2.36
N PRO A 142 4.74 3.09 3.18
CA PRO A 142 4.90 2.69 4.58
C PRO A 142 3.61 2.70 5.41
N SER A 143 2.67 3.61 5.14
CA SER A 143 1.38 3.67 5.85
C SER A 143 0.41 2.55 5.47
N ASN A 144 0.62 1.89 4.32
CA ASN A 144 -0.18 0.76 3.83
C ASN A 144 0.46 -0.60 4.14
N ILE A 145 1.46 -0.62 5.02
CA ILE A 145 2.12 -1.83 5.50
C ILE A 145 1.95 -1.91 7.01
N LEU A 146 1.25 -2.93 7.51
CA LEU A 146 1.07 -3.15 8.93
C LEU A 146 2.05 -4.20 9.44
N LEU A 147 2.76 -3.88 10.51
CA LEU A 147 3.71 -4.77 11.17
C LEU A 147 2.96 -5.59 12.23
N SER A 148 2.37 -6.69 11.80
CA SER A 148 1.62 -7.57 12.69
C SER A 148 2.54 -8.56 13.41
N PRO A 149 2.10 -9.16 14.55
CA PRO A 149 2.84 -10.24 15.21
C PRO A 149 3.11 -11.47 14.32
N LYS A 150 2.38 -11.60 13.21
CA LYS A 150 2.55 -12.66 12.20
C LYS A 150 3.36 -12.22 11.00
N GLY A 151 4.07 -11.10 11.09
CA GLY A 151 4.85 -10.48 10.03
C GLY A 151 4.12 -9.36 9.29
N PRO A 152 4.83 -8.67 8.38
CA PRO A 152 4.29 -7.57 7.60
C PRO A 152 3.08 -7.98 6.76
N ARG A 153 2.12 -7.04 6.61
CA ARG A 153 0.90 -7.22 5.82
C ARG A 153 0.65 -6.00 4.97
N ILE A 154 0.47 -6.21 3.67
CA ILE A 154 0.02 -5.18 2.73
C ILE A 154 -1.49 -5.01 2.92
N ILE A 155 -1.92 -3.76 3.04
CA ILE A 155 -3.32 -3.37 3.14
C ILE A 155 -3.69 -2.39 2.01
N ASP A 156 -4.98 -2.13 1.84
CA ASP A 156 -5.52 -1.13 0.92
C ASP A 156 -5.03 -1.33 -0.54
N PHE A 157 -5.20 -2.55 -1.08
CA PHE A 157 -4.96 -2.81 -2.50
C PHE A 157 -5.63 -1.75 -3.37
N GLY A 158 -5.00 -1.39 -4.47
CA GLY A 158 -5.31 -0.33 -5.43
C GLY A 158 -6.76 -0.10 -5.87
N ILE A 159 -7.73 -0.65 -5.13
CA ILE A 159 -9.18 -0.38 -5.20
C ILE A 159 -9.45 1.15 -5.15
N ALA A 160 -8.41 1.91 -4.78
CA ALA A 160 -8.40 3.35 -4.65
C ALA A 160 -8.24 4.12 -5.96
N TRP A 161 -7.65 3.53 -6.98
CA TRP A 161 -7.30 4.19 -8.24
C TRP A 161 -8.39 4.06 -9.31
N ALA A 162 -9.60 3.71 -8.90
CA ALA A 162 -10.77 3.70 -9.79
C ALA A 162 -11.15 5.09 -10.34
N THR A 163 -10.57 6.16 -9.82
CA THR A 163 -10.72 7.50 -10.41
C THR A 163 -9.74 7.66 -11.55
N GLY A 164 -10.23 7.65 -12.80
CA GLY A 164 -9.46 7.91 -14.02
C GLY A 164 -8.93 9.34 -14.15
N ALA A 165 -8.89 10.08 -13.05
CA ALA A 165 -8.23 11.37 -12.97
C ALA A 165 -6.72 11.15 -12.96
N SER A 166 -6.05 11.61 -13.99
CA SER A 166 -4.64 11.94 -13.96
C SER A 166 -4.30 12.55 -12.60
N THR A 167 -3.29 12.04 -11.92
CA THR A 167 -2.78 12.55 -10.63
C THR A 167 -2.48 14.05 -10.63
N LEU A 168 -2.47 14.66 -11.80
CA LEU A 168 -2.19 16.08 -12.07
C LEU A 168 -3.43 16.98 -12.13
N THR A 169 -4.68 16.46 -12.21
CA THR A 169 -5.85 17.29 -12.45
C THR A 169 -6.52 17.87 -11.21
N HIS A 170 -6.09 17.50 -10.00
CA HIS A 170 -6.48 18.20 -8.77
C HIS A 170 -5.24 18.85 -8.15
N VAL A 171 -4.81 19.95 -8.77
CA VAL A 171 -3.89 20.93 -8.16
C VAL A 171 -4.52 21.39 -6.84
N GLY A 172 -4.00 20.86 -5.72
CA GLY A 172 -4.44 21.21 -4.36
C GLY A 172 -4.71 20.04 -3.42
N THR A 173 -4.98 18.83 -3.93
CA THR A 173 -5.11 17.64 -3.08
C THR A 173 -4.19 16.55 -3.63
N ALA A 174 -2.95 16.51 -3.16
CA ALA A 174 -2.03 15.41 -3.48
C ALA A 174 -2.64 14.09 -2.98
N VAL A 175 -3.30 13.36 -3.89
CA VAL A 175 -3.77 12.00 -3.63
C VAL A 175 -2.53 11.12 -3.67
N GLY A 176 -1.96 10.84 -2.50
CA GLY A 176 -0.79 9.99 -2.33
C GLY A 176 0.39 10.70 -1.69
N SER A 177 1.38 9.92 -1.26
CA SER A 177 2.68 10.41 -0.81
C SER A 177 3.61 10.45 -2.02
N PRO A 178 3.95 11.62 -2.60
CA PRO A 178 4.56 11.74 -3.93
C PRO A 178 5.87 10.98 -4.08
N GLY A 179 6.63 10.80 -3.00
CA GLY A 179 7.91 10.08 -3.02
C GLY A 179 7.81 8.55 -3.18
N PHE A 180 6.60 7.99 -3.23
CA PHE A 180 6.37 6.54 -3.43
C PHE A 180 5.66 6.24 -4.76
N LEU A 181 5.25 7.26 -5.52
CA LEU A 181 4.68 7.10 -6.85
C LEU A 181 5.78 6.70 -7.85
N ALA A 182 5.46 5.78 -8.75
CA ALA A 182 6.36 5.43 -9.84
C ALA A 182 6.35 6.49 -10.96
N PRO A 183 7.44 6.62 -11.75
CA PRO A 183 7.52 7.61 -12.83
C PRO A 183 6.36 7.53 -13.84
N GLU A 184 5.92 6.33 -14.21
CA GLU A 184 4.80 6.12 -15.12
C GLU A 184 3.47 6.61 -14.53
N GLN A 185 3.27 6.50 -13.20
CA GLN A 185 2.09 7.05 -12.55
C GLN A 185 2.07 8.59 -12.62
N VAL A 186 3.23 9.22 -12.42
CA VAL A 186 3.39 10.68 -12.53
C VAL A 186 3.15 11.14 -13.95
N ARG A 187 3.62 10.38 -14.95
CA ARG A 187 3.44 10.67 -16.38
C ARG A 187 2.04 10.33 -16.90
N GLY A 188 1.18 9.68 -16.09
CA GLY A 188 -0.14 9.20 -16.54
C GLY A 188 -0.05 8.06 -17.55
N ALA A 189 1.05 7.33 -17.58
CA ALA A 189 1.24 6.16 -18.44
C ALA A 189 0.62 4.89 -17.81
N ALA A 190 0.64 3.78 -18.57
CA ALA A 190 0.09 2.52 -18.10
C ALA A 190 0.86 2.00 -16.88
N VAL A 191 0.13 1.59 -15.84
CA VAL A 191 0.68 0.96 -14.65
C VAL A 191 0.80 -0.55 -14.87
N THR A 192 1.91 -1.10 -14.39
CA THR A 192 2.26 -2.52 -14.51
C THR A 192 2.75 -3.04 -13.15
N PRO A 193 3.05 -4.33 -12.98
CA PRO A 193 3.74 -4.82 -11.78
C PRO A 193 5.01 -4.05 -11.42
N ALA A 194 5.75 -3.50 -12.39
CA ALA A 194 6.93 -2.66 -12.15
C ALA A 194 6.62 -1.40 -11.33
N THR A 195 5.41 -0.86 -11.45
CA THR A 195 4.91 0.26 -10.62
C THR A 195 5.02 -0.06 -9.13
N ASP A 196 4.61 -1.26 -8.73
CA ASP A 196 4.67 -1.70 -7.34
C ASP A 196 6.10 -2.02 -6.91
N VAL A 197 6.94 -2.49 -7.84
CA VAL A 197 8.38 -2.71 -7.60
C VAL A 197 9.09 -1.40 -7.30
N PHE A 198 8.79 -0.33 -8.04
CA PHE A 198 9.30 1.01 -7.74
C PHE A 198 8.88 1.48 -6.33
N ALA A 199 7.60 1.38 -6.03
CA ALA A 199 7.05 1.73 -4.72
C ALA A 199 7.65 0.89 -3.57
N LEU A 200 7.95 -0.39 -3.82
CA LEU A 200 8.68 -1.25 -2.89
C LEU A 200 10.09 -0.71 -2.64
N GLY A 201 10.85 -0.37 -3.68
CA GLY A 201 12.18 0.22 -3.55
C GLY A 201 12.18 1.50 -2.70
N ALA A 202 11.24 2.42 -2.98
CA ALA A 202 11.07 3.64 -2.19
C ALA A 202 10.68 3.36 -0.73
N THR A 203 9.83 2.36 -0.50
CA THR A 203 9.41 1.93 0.84
C THR A 203 10.57 1.33 1.63
N LEU A 204 11.42 0.50 1.01
CA LEU A 204 12.59 -0.09 1.67
C LEU A 204 13.66 0.96 1.97
N SER A 205 13.88 1.91 1.06
CA SER A 205 14.76 3.06 1.33
C SER A 205 14.26 3.86 2.54
N TYR A 206 12.97 4.18 2.58
CA TYR A 206 12.37 4.86 3.73
C TYR A 206 12.51 4.03 5.03
N ALA A 207 12.26 2.73 4.99
CA ALA A 207 12.40 1.88 6.16
C ALA A 207 13.83 1.88 6.72
N ALA A 208 14.83 1.95 5.84
CA ALA A 208 16.25 1.94 6.20
C ALA A 208 16.79 3.28 6.68
N THR A 209 16.18 4.41 6.26
CA THR A 209 16.74 5.75 6.46
C THR A 209 15.84 6.68 7.26
N GLY A 210 14.55 6.40 7.33
CA GLY A 210 13.53 7.31 7.87
C GLY A 210 13.13 8.40 6.87
N ASP A 211 13.67 8.38 5.65
CA ASP A 211 13.55 9.46 4.69
C ASP A 211 13.15 8.97 3.29
N SER A 212 12.53 9.87 2.50
CA SER A 212 12.24 9.57 1.10
C SER A 212 13.53 9.54 0.27
N PRO A 213 13.72 8.55 -0.63
CA PRO A 213 14.88 8.54 -1.53
C PRO A 213 14.89 9.71 -2.52
N PHE A 214 13.81 10.48 -2.61
CA PHE A 214 13.71 11.71 -3.42
C PHE A 214 13.67 12.97 -2.57
N GLY A 215 14.02 12.88 -1.27
CA GLY A 215 14.13 13.99 -0.35
C GLY A 215 12.77 14.57 0.05
N HIS A 216 12.78 15.89 0.36
CA HIS A 216 11.61 16.64 0.81
C HIS A 216 11.35 17.83 -0.11
N GLY A 217 10.12 18.35 -0.09
CA GLY A 217 9.74 19.52 -0.86
C GLY A 217 8.23 19.59 -1.09
N SER A 218 7.80 20.52 -1.94
CA SER A 218 6.42 20.52 -2.42
C SER A 218 6.11 19.27 -3.25
N SER A 219 4.83 18.95 -3.41
CA SER A 219 4.43 17.80 -4.23
C SER A 219 5.00 17.87 -5.64
N GLU A 220 5.02 19.05 -6.26
CA GLU A 220 5.55 19.25 -7.61
C GLU A 220 7.06 18.95 -7.67
N VAL A 221 7.83 19.42 -6.68
CA VAL A 221 9.28 19.16 -6.60
C VAL A 221 9.54 17.67 -6.41
N MET A 222 8.79 17.01 -5.55
CA MET A 222 8.91 15.58 -5.33
C MET A 222 8.58 14.76 -6.58
N LEU A 223 7.50 15.10 -7.28
CA LEU A 223 7.07 14.44 -8.53
C LEU A 223 8.12 14.65 -9.63
N TYR A 224 8.69 15.88 -9.75
CA TYR A 224 9.77 16.13 -10.69
C TYR A 224 10.98 15.23 -10.42
N ARG A 225 11.42 15.13 -9.16
CA ARG A 225 12.56 14.28 -8.78
C ARG A 225 12.31 12.80 -9.02
N VAL A 226 11.12 12.31 -8.70
CA VAL A 226 10.72 10.92 -8.99
C VAL A 226 10.91 10.59 -10.48
N VAL A 227 10.61 11.54 -11.37
CA VAL A 227 10.70 11.32 -12.83
C VAL A 227 12.12 11.54 -13.37
N HIS A 228 12.87 12.53 -12.83
CA HIS A 228 14.07 13.08 -13.50
C HIS A 228 15.36 12.92 -12.70
N GLU A 229 15.31 12.69 -11.40
CA GLU A 229 16.52 12.63 -10.56
C GLU A 229 16.76 11.20 -10.06
N GLU A 230 18.04 10.85 -9.90
CA GLU A 230 18.45 9.59 -9.27
C GLU A 230 18.03 9.54 -7.79
N ALA A 231 17.73 8.34 -7.32
CA ALA A 231 17.37 8.13 -5.91
C ALA A 231 18.59 8.25 -5.00
N HIS A 232 18.45 8.98 -3.90
CA HIS A 232 19.47 9.10 -2.86
C HIS A 232 19.39 7.90 -1.92
N LEU A 233 20.37 6.99 -2.00
CA LEU A 233 20.43 5.76 -1.20
C LEU A 233 21.44 5.86 -0.04
N ARG A 234 21.87 7.06 0.34
CA ARG A 234 22.75 7.26 1.50
C ARG A 234 22.03 6.79 2.77
N GLY A 235 22.68 5.90 3.52
CA GLY A 235 22.09 5.29 4.73
C GLY A 235 21.32 3.98 4.48
N VAL A 236 21.04 3.62 3.23
CA VAL A 236 20.58 2.28 2.90
C VAL A 236 21.76 1.30 3.07
N PRO A 237 21.59 0.16 3.78
CA PRO A 237 22.66 -0.81 3.97
C PRO A 237 23.25 -1.28 2.64
N ASP A 238 24.61 -1.37 2.57
CA ASP A 238 25.33 -1.70 1.33
C ASP A 238 24.86 -3.02 0.68
N ALA A 239 24.48 -4.01 1.50
CA ALA A 239 23.96 -5.28 1.01
C ALA A 239 22.57 -5.16 0.33
N LEU A 240 21.81 -4.11 0.61
CA LEU A 240 20.47 -3.87 0.07
C LEU A 240 20.46 -2.77 -1.01
N ALA A 241 21.43 -1.88 -1.00
CA ALA A 241 21.48 -0.73 -1.91
C ALA A 241 21.42 -1.10 -3.41
N PRO A 242 22.12 -2.14 -3.91
CA PRO A 242 22.00 -2.55 -5.32
C PRO A 242 20.57 -2.97 -5.70
N LEU A 243 19.90 -3.72 -4.84
CA LEU A 243 18.54 -4.15 -5.06
C LEU A 243 17.55 -2.98 -5.02
N VAL A 244 17.66 -2.11 -4.01
CA VAL A 244 16.82 -0.93 -3.89
C VAL A 244 17.00 -0.02 -5.11
N ARG A 245 18.22 0.14 -5.60
CA ARG A 245 18.52 0.90 -6.83
C ARG A 245 17.85 0.28 -8.05
N ALA A 246 17.94 -1.04 -8.21
CA ALA A 246 17.28 -1.73 -9.33
C ALA A 246 15.75 -1.55 -9.29
N CYS A 247 15.14 -1.64 -8.10
CA CYS A 247 13.70 -1.37 -7.95
C CYS A 247 13.32 0.07 -8.34
N LEU A 248 14.22 1.06 -8.14
CA LEU A 248 13.98 2.48 -8.42
C LEU A 248 14.38 2.89 -9.84
N ALA A 249 14.49 1.95 -10.78
CA ALA A 249 14.67 2.23 -12.19
C ALA A 249 13.55 3.15 -12.72
N LYS A 250 13.91 4.11 -13.60
CA LYS A 250 12.97 5.10 -14.13
C LYS A 250 12.15 4.57 -15.31
N ASP A 251 12.66 3.56 -15.97
CA ASP A 251 11.95 2.80 -17.00
C ASP A 251 11.39 1.51 -16.38
N PRO A 252 10.08 1.27 -16.49
CA PRO A 252 9.48 0.02 -16.01
C PRO A 252 10.09 -1.25 -16.62
N GLU A 253 10.68 -1.16 -17.84
CA GLU A 253 11.34 -2.28 -18.50
C GLU A 253 12.67 -2.67 -17.86
N ASP A 254 13.33 -1.72 -17.17
CA ASP A 254 14.57 -1.95 -16.44
C ASP A 254 14.33 -2.45 -15.00
N ALA A 255 13.07 -2.46 -14.53
CA ALA A 255 12.73 -2.95 -13.21
C ALA A 255 12.88 -4.48 -13.15
N PRO A 256 13.32 -5.05 -12.00
CA PRO A 256 13.36 -6.50 -11.85
C PRO A 256 11.95 -7.10 -11.97
N GLU A 257 11.79 -8.13 -12.83
CA GLU A 257 10.49 -8.78 -13.14
C GLU A 257 9.74 -9.27 -11.89
N HIS A 258 10.49 -9.66 -10.86
CA HIS A 258 9.96 -10.00 -9.54
C HIS A 258 10.94 -9.50 -8.49
N ALA A 259 10.48 -9.22 -7.29
CA ALA A 259 11.33 -8.95 -6.15
C ALA A 259 11.87 -10.22 -5.40
N PRO A 260 12.08 -11.40 -6.04
CA PRO A 260 12.53 -12.63 -5.38
C PRO A 260 13.98 -12.56 -4.88
N ALA A 261 14.78 -11.60 -5.35
CA ALA A 261 16.16 -11.43 -4.89
C ALA A 261 16.27 -11.14 -3.36
N LEU A 262 15.21 -10.61 -2.73
CA LEU A 262 15.14 -10.46 -1.27
C LEU A 262 14.93 -11.79 -0.54
N ALA A 263 14.18 -12.72 -1.11
CA ALA A 263 13.99 -14.06 -0.55
C ALA A 263 15.28 -14.92 -0.64
N ALA A 264 16.04 -14.78 -1.73
CA ALA A 264 17.32 -15.48 -1.91
C ALA A 264 18.38 -15.05 -0.88
N ALA A 265 18.42 -13.77 -0.51
CA ALA A 265 19.35 -13.28 0.51
C ALA A 265 19.06 -13.82 1.92
N GLN A 266 17.85 -14.31 2.20
CA GLN A 266 17.51 -14.98 3.46
C GLN A 266 17.78 -16.49 3.43
N GLY A 267 17.64 -17.14 2.27
CA GLY A 267 17.92 -18.58 2.10
C GLY A 267 19.39 -18.94 2.36
N ASP A 268 20.29 -18.07 1.95
CA ASP A 268 21.75 -18.27 2.09
C ASP A 268 22.24 -18.10 3.54
N ARG A 269 21.50 -17.38 4.40
CA ARG A 269 21.79 -17.28 5.86
C ARG A 269 21.31 -18.50 6.62
N ARG A 270 20.14 -19.05 6.34
CA ARG A 270 19.63 -20.26 7.00
C ARG A 270 20.48 -21.50 6.68
N ALA A 271 21.14 -21.52 5.52
CA ALA A 271 22.07 -22.59 5.11
C ALA A 271 23.45 -22.43 5.75
N ARG A 272 23.82 -21.25 6.29
CA ARG A 272 25.11 -21.03 6.97
C ARG A 272 25.02 -21.14 8.50
N ASP A 273 23.82 -21.06 9.06
CA ASP A 273 23.56 -21.16 10.52
C ASP A 273 23.01 -22.55 10.91
N ALA A 274 22.91 -23.50 9.98
CA ALA A 274 22.60 -24.92 10.18
C ALA A 274 23.85 -25.79 9.95
#